data_6c13c68e0bccae6cfd5ba9a50a911e7e
#
_entry.id   6c13c68e0bccae6cfd5ba9a50a911e7e
#
_cell.length_a   1.000
_cell.length_b   1.000
_cell.length_c   1.000
_cell.angle_alpha   90.00
_cell.angle_beta   90.00
_cell.angle_gamma   90.00
#
_symmetry.space_group_name_H-M   'P 1'
#
loop_
_entity.id
_entity.type
_entity.pdbx_description
1 polymer ?
#
loop_
_entity_poly.entity_id
_entity_poly.type
_entity_poly.pdbx_seq_one_letter_code
_entity_poly.pdbx_strand_id
1 'polypeptide(L)'
;VDGDASWENIYVNLAGEGVFHIKGELDLEDNVTFSVIGANTLIKAGEMDWNEEVTVSEGSSSLRVACGNIGDEDNLPDHVEIVNPFLIDEGECTVAHGNAEEDDKDKLAVATFGFEDIIGGTTDYDFNDVVLHVTNVIDNKIKVILVAAGATNAITVQYSLDNGAGYTDLLFNGEQEVHAAFGVPVTQMKNTDRPVIDTDAGFPSCMIPVSDNDFSFAANGRIRIHVTNEEGKSHLV
;
A
#
# COMPACT_ATOMS: atom_id res chain seq x y z
N VAL A 1 -5.12 -7.68 8.01
CA VAL A 1 -4.53 -8.16 9.29
C VAL A 1 -4.42 -9.66 9.22
N ASP A 2 -3.23 -10.22 9.49
CA ASP A 2 -3.03 -11.67 9.61
C ASP A 2 -3.32 -12.09 11.07
N GLY A 3 -4.39 -12.88 11.27
CA GLY A 3 -4.85 -13.33 12.59
C GLY A 3 -6.09 -12.58 13.07
N ASP A 4 -6.36 -12.70 14.37
CA ASP A 4 -7.52 -12.13 15.01
C ASP A 4 -7.30 -10.66 15.37
N ALA A 5 -8.37 -9.90 15.49
CA ALA A 5 -8.36 -8.51 15.92
C ALA A 5 -9.51 -8.27 16.90
N SER A 6 -9.27 -7.51 17.97
CA SER A 6 -10.30 -7.03 18.89
C SER A 6 -10.29 -5.51 18.91
N TRP A 7 -11.46 -4.91 18.82
CA TRP A 7 -11.66 -3.47 18.85
C TRP A 7 -12.56 -3.07 19.99
N GLU A 8 -12.05 -2.18 20.82
CA GLU A 8 -12.73 -1.67 22.02
C GLU A 8 -12.47 -0.16 22.14
N ASN A 9 -13.47 0.61 22.55
CA ASN A 9 -13.37 2.05 22.80
C ASN A 9 -12.76 2.83 21.63
N ILE A 10 -13.18 2.53 20.39
CA ILE A 10 -12.60 3.08 19.17
C ILE A 10 -13.65 3.73 18.27
N TYR A 11 -13.26 4.81 17.60
CA TYR A 11 -14.04 5.41 16.53
C TYR A 11 -13.37 5.13 15.18
N VAL A 12 -14.06 4.41 14.29
CA VAL A 12 -13.54 3.93 13.02
C VAL A 12 -14.13 4.75 11.89
N ASN A 13 -13.31 5.55 11.21
CA ASN A 13 -13.71 6.25 9.99
C ASN A 13 -13.36 5.43 8.76
N LEU A 14 -14.38 5.05 8.00
CA LEU A 14 -14.25 4.34 6.74
C LEU A 14 -14.68 5.30 5.62
N ALA A 15 -13.73 5.71 4.78
CA ALA A 15 -13.99 6.66 3.70
C ALA A 15 -13.53 6.11 2.34
N GLY A 16 -14.34 6.37 1.30
CA GLY A 16 -14.03 5.97 -0.07
C GLY A 16 -14.35 4.52 -0.38
N GLU A 17 -13.59 3.94 -1.29
CA GLU A 17 -13.72 2.55 -1.72
C GLU A 17 -12.56 1.75 -1.13
N GLY A 18 -12.85 0.73 -0.34
CA GLY A 18 -11.80 -0.09 0.25
C GLY A 18 -12.33 -1.29 1.00
N VAL A 19 -11.45 -2.27 1.21
CA VAL A 19 -11.74 -3.46 2.02
C VAL A 19 -10.75 -3.51 3.17
N PHE A 20 -11.30 -3.59 4.36
CA PHE A 20 -10.52 -3.90 5.54
C PHE A 20 -10.61 -5.40 5.79
N HIS A 21 -9.53 -6.12 5.59
CA HIS A 21 -9.51 -7.58 5.65
C HIS A 21 -8.77 -8.09 6.89
N ILE A 22 -9.48 -8.85 7.72
CA ILE A 22 -8.97 -9.60 8.87
C ILE A 22 -9.12 -11.09 8.54
N LYS A 23 -8.02 -11.82 8.50
CA LYS A 23 -8.06 -13.24 8.09
C LYS A 23 -8.66 -14.16 9.16
N GLY A 24 -8.60 -13.76 10.42
CA GLY A 24 -9.16 -14.46 11.55
C GLY A 24 -10.50 -13.89 12.00
N GLU A 25 -10.68 -13.86 13.30
CA GLU A 25 -11.84 -13.30 13.97
C GLU A 25 -11.70 -11.79 14.17
N LEU A 26 -12.77 -11.03 13.95
CA LEU A 26 -12.92 -9.65 14.40
C LEU A 26 -13.92 -9.61 15.54
N ASP A 27 -13.41 -9.36 16.74
CA ASP A 27 -14.20 -9.15 17.93
C ASP A 27 -14.44 -7.65 18.14
N LEU A 28 -15.71 -7.23 18.06
CA LEU A 28 -16.14 -5.85 18.27
C LEU A 28 -16.74 -5.74 19.66
N GLU A 29 -15.90 -5.26 20.58
CA GLU A 29 -16.25 -5.11 21.98
C GLU A 29 -16.96 -3.76 22.28
N ASP A 30 -16.86 -3.28 23.51
CA ASP A 30 -17.59 -2.11 23.98
C ASP A 30 -17.21 -0.81 23.27
N ASN A 31 -18.19 0.07 23.03
CA ASN A 31 -18.00 1.43 22.52
C ASN A 31 -17.26 1.52 21.16
N VAL A 32 -17.54 0.62 20.24
CA VAL A 32 -17.04 0.75 18.85
C VAL A 32 -18.06 1.54 18.02
N THR A 33 -17.61 2.64 17.41
CA THR A 33 -18.46 3.46 16.53
C THR A 33 -17.88 3.53 15.14
N PHE A 34 -18.66 3.15 14.15
CA PHE A 34 -18.32 3.30 12.74
C PHE A 34 -18.93 4.56 12.14
N SER A 35 -18.13 5.30 11.38
CA SER A 35 -18.58 6.36 10.48
C SER A 35 -18.20 5.97 9.06
N VAL A 36 -19.19 5.76 8.19
CA VAL A 36 -18.97 5.31 6.82
C VAL A 36 -19.27 6.44 5.85
N ILE A 37 -18.26 6.89 5.11
CA ILE A 37 -18.37 7.96 4.11
C ILE A 37 -18.08 7.36 2.73
N GLY A 38 -19.10 7.00 2.00
CA GLY A 38 -18.99 6.39 0.67
C GLY A 38 -19.67 5.02 0.60
N ALA A 39 -20.06 4.62 -0.60
CA ALA A 39 -20.98 3.49 -0.79
C ALA A 39 -20.30 2.10 -0.80
N ASN A 40 -18.96 1.99 -0.82
CA ASN A 40 -18.30 0.73 -1.16
C ASN A 40 -17.22 0.28 -0.17
N THR A 41 -17.22 0.83 1.04
CA THR A 41 -16.30 0.33 2.08
C THR A 41 -16.83 -0.98 2.66
N LEU A 42 -15.98 -1.99 2.75
CA LEU A 42 -16.30 -3.33 3.22
C LEU A 42 -15.32 -3.76 4.32
N ILE A 43 -15.85 -4.35 5.40
CA ILE A 43 -15.05 -5.12 6.35
C ILE A 43 -15.24 -6.60 6.03
N LYS A 44 -14.14 -7.32 5.80
CA LYS A 44 -14.13 -8.76 5.60
C LYS A 44 -13.38 -9.43 6.75
N ALA A 45 -13.99 -10.43 7.37
CA ALA A 45 -13.36 -11.25 8.40
C ALA A 45 -13.70 -12.73 8.22
N GLY A 46 -12.92 -13.62 8.81
CA GLY A 46 -13.26 -15.04 8.90
C GLY A 46 -14.53 -15.24 9.73
N GLU A 47 -14.53 -14.66 10.92
CA GLU A 47 -15.66 -14.60 11.86
C GLU A 47 -15.77 -13.17 12.41
N MET A 48 -16.97 -12.75 12.79
CA MET A 48 -17.22 -11.46 13.47
C MET A 48 -18.12 -11.67 14.67
N ASP A 49 -17.72 -11.09 15.80
CA ASP A 49 -18.51 -11.05 17.02
C ASP A 49 -18.91 -9.60 17.32
N TRP A 50 -20.19 -9.37 17.66
CA TRP A 50 -20.76 -8.04 17.82
C TRP A 50 -21.30 -7.84 19.23
N ASN A 51 -20.77 -6.84 19.92
CA ASN A 51 -21.32 -6.38 21.19
C ASN A 51 -22.49 -5.41 20.94
N GLU A 52 -23.45 -5.38 21.87
CA GLU A 52 -24.63 -4.50 21.82
C GLU A 52 -24.29 -2.99 21.82
N GLU A 53 -23.07 -2.61 22.22
CA GLU A 53 -22.58 -1.23 22.23
C GLU A 53 -21.90 -0.80 20.93
N VAL A 54 -21.87 -1.65 19.92
CA VAL A 54 -21.36 -1.30 18.59
C VAL A 54 -22.39 -0.49 17.84
N THR A 55 -21.98 0.63 17.26
CA THR A 55 -22.90 1.56 16.56
C THR A 55 -22.37 1.99 15.20
N VAL A 56 -23.28 2.32 14.27
CA VAL A 56 -23.00 3.05 13.03
C VAL A 56 -23.57 4.45 13.16
N SER A 57 -22.75 5.49 12.95
CA SER A 57 -23.15 6.88 13.13
C SER A 57 -24.34 7.27 12.24
N GLU A 58 -25.25 8.07 12.78
CA GLU A 58 -26.36 8.64 12.00
C GLU A 58 -25.86 9.43 10.78
N GLY A 59 -26.53 9.25 9.65
CA GLY A 59 -26.16 9.90 8.38
C GLY A 59 -24.99 9.25 7.66
N SER A 60 -24.42 8.17 8.20
CA SER A 60 -23.45 7.34 7.51
C SER A 60 -24.10 6.53 6.39
N SER A 61 -23.30 6.15 5.39
CA SER A 61 -23.66 5.08 4.47
C SER A 61 -23.71 3.74 5.21
N SER A 62 -24.39 2.74 4.65
CA SER A 62 -24.40 1.40 5.27
C SER A 62 -22.99 0.85 5.40
N LEU A 63 -22.71 0.30 6.57
CA LEU A 63 -21.50 -0.49 6.78
C LEU A 63 -21.70 -1.86 6.14
N ARG A 64 -20.85 -2.20 5.18
CA ARG A 64 -20.91 -3.51 4.52
C ARG A 64 -19.93 -4.46 5.20
N VAL A 65 -20.41 -5.63 5.57
CA VAL A 65 -19.62 -6.65 6.24
C VAL A 65 -19.74 -8.00 5.51
N ALA A 66 -18.64 -8.72 5.42
CA ALA A 66 -18.59 -10.05 4.84
C ALA A 66 -17.78 -10.98 5.75
N CYS A 67 -18.43 -12.01 6.28
CA CYS A 67 -17.76 -13.01 7.12
C CYS A 67 -18.38 -14.38 6.96
N GLY A 68 -17.64 -15.41 7.35
CA GLY A 68 -18.11 -16.80 7.30
C GLY A 68 -19.12 -17.13 8.39
N ASN A 69 -18.99 -16.47 9.55
CA ASN A 69 -19.88 -16.60 10.69
C ASN A 69 -20.03 -15.26 11.40
N ILE A 70 -21.23 -14.92 11.82
CA ILE A 70 -21.54 -13.75 12.64
C ILE A 70 -22.07 -14.28 13.97
N GLY A 71 -21.29 -14.01 15.05
CA GLY A 71 -21.77 -14.19 16.40
C GLY A 71 -22.69 -13.06 16.80
N ASP A 72 -23.69 -13.36 17.65
CA ASP A 72 -24.62 -12.39 18.20
C ASP A 72 -25.31 -11.50 17.14
N GLU A 73 -25.84 -12.11 16.06
CA GLU A 73 -26.56 -11.40 14.98
C GLU A 73 -27.65 -10.46 15.49
N ASP A 74 -28.22 -10.75 16.66
CA ASP A 74 -29.24 -9.91 17.30
C ASP A 74 -28.70 -8.53 17.76
N ASN A 75 -27.39 -8.38 17.86
CA ASN A 75 -26.68 -7.14 18.25
C ASN A 75 -26.28 -6.26 17.06
N LEU A 76 -26.54 -6.71 15.84
CA LEU A 76 -26.19 -5.92 14.64
C LEU A 76 -26.86 -4.56 14.66
N PRO A 77 -26.11 -3.45 14.58
CA PRO A 77 -26.69 -2.13 14.56
C PRO A 77 -27.47 -1.86 13.26
N ASP A 78 -28.40 -0.90 13.32
CA ASP A 78 -29.02 -0.36 12.11
C ASP A 78 -27.94 0.13 11.12
N HIS A 79 -28.22 0.02 9.83
CA HIS A 79 -27.30 0.39 8.74
C HIS A 79 -26.09 -0.53 8.54
N VAL A 80 -26.15 -1.77 9.01
CA VAL A 80 -25.21 -2.83 8.59
C VAL A 80 -25.83 -3.65 7.46
N GLU A 81 -25.08 -3.83 6.39
CA GLU A 81 -25.42 -4.69 5.25
C GLU A 81 -24.50 -5.91 5.26
N ILE A 82 -25.07 -7.09 5.50
CA ILE A 82 -24.33 -8.35 5.40
C ILE A 82 -24.21 -8.72 3.93
N VAL A 83 -22.98 -8.81 3.46
CA VAL A 83 -22.64 -9.22 2.10
C VAL A 83 -22.17 -10.67 2.14
N ASN A 84 -22.72 -11.51 1.27
CA ASN A 84 -22.32 -12.91 1.22
C ASN A 84 -20.83 -13.03 0.88
N PRO A 85 -19.99 -13.59 1.78
CA PRO A 85 -18.54 -13.68 1.59
C PRO A 85 -18.15 -14.52 0.37
N PHE A 86 -19.02 -15.44 -0.07
CA PHE A 86 -18.80 -16.27 -1.27
C PHE A 86 -19.16 -15.56 -2.58
N LEU A 87 -19.89 -14.43 -2.53
CA LEU A 87 -20.19 -13.59 -3.68
C LEU A 87 -19.23 -12.40 -3.81
N ILE A 88 -18.39 -12.20 -2.82
CA ILE A 88 -17.28 -11.27 -2.95
C ILE A 88 -16.26 -12.01 -3.78
N ASP A 89 -16.24 -11.68 -5.07
CA ASP A 89 -15.13 -12.00 -5.92
C ASP A 89 -13.90 -11.39 -5.23
N GLU A 90 -13.01 -12.26 -4.75
CA GLU A 90 -11.76 -11.80 -4.15
C GLU A 90 -10.98 -10.92 -5.14
N GLY A 91 -11.26 -11.00 -6.44
CA GLY A 91 -10.84 -10.10 -7.47
C GLY A 91 -11.23 -8.63 -7.26
N GLU A 92 -12.41 -8.32 -6.75
CA GLU A 92 -12.80 -6.93 -6.46
C GLU A 92 -12.22 -6.39 -5.14
N CYS A 93 -12.01 -7.26 -4.14
CA CYS A 93 -11.32 -6.92 -2.90
C CYS A 93 -9.81 -6.78 -3.08
N THR A 94 -9.28 -7.39 -4.10
CA THR A 94 -7.86 -7.40 -4.42
C THR A 94 -7.49 -6.38 -5.49
N VAL A 95 -8.38 -5.50 -5.91
CA VAL A 95 -7.99 -4.36 -6.74
C VAL A 95 -6.97 -3.47 -6.01
N ALA A 96 -7.00 -3.41 -4.68
CA ALA A 96 -5.88 -2.89 -3.90
C ALA A 96 -4.73 -3.92 -3.71
N HIS A 97 -4.99 -5.24 -3.88
CA HIS A 97 -4.03 -6.32 -3.70
C HIS A 97 -4.23 -7.47 -4.71
N GLY A 98 -4.88 -7.18 -5.86
CA GLY A 98 -4.96 -8.02 -7.05
C GLY A 98 -5.25 -9.50 -6.84
N ASN A 99 -6.49 -9.96 -7.05
CA ASN A 99 -6.67 -11.21 -7.77
C ASN A 99 -6.60 -10.90 -9.26
N ALA A 100 -5.43 -10.51 -9.68
CA ALA A 100 -5.05 -10.73 -11.04
C ALA A 100 -5.21 -12.24 -11.32
N GLU A 101 -5.80 -12.59 -12.43
CA GLU A 101 -5.69 -13.94 -12.96
C GLU A 101 -4.21 -14.35 -12.85
N GLU A 102 -3.89 -15.63 -12.79
CA GLU A 102 -2.53 -16.10 -12.50
C GLU A 102 -1.47 -15.41 -13.37
N ASP A 103 -1.85 -14.97 -14.58
CA ASP A 103 -1.06 -14.13 -15.50
C ASP A 103 -0.84 -12.67 -15.05
N ASP A 104 -1.66 -12.14 -14.11
CA ASP A 104 -1.56 -10.76 -13.61
C ASP A 104 -0.88 -10.65 -12.25
N LYS A 105 -0.77 -11.75 -11.48
CA LYS A 105 -0.01 -11.78 -10.20
C LYS A 105 1.44 -11.32 -10.40
N ASP A 106 1.97 -11.57 -11.57
CA ASP A 106 3.32 -11.21 -11.96
C ASP A 106 3.51 -9.70 -12.18
N LYS A 107 2.40 -8.95 -12.30
CA LYS A 107 2.44 -7.50 -12.56
C LYS A 107 2.26 -6.66 -11.30
N LEU A 108 1.88 -7.29 -10.17
CA LEU A 108 1.57 -6.58 -8.95
C LEU A 108 2.80 -6.23 -8.14
N ALA A 109 2.76 -5.07 -7.51
CA ALA A 109 3.74 -4.71 -6.51
C ALA A 109 3.61 -5.63 -5.30
N VAL A 110 4.70 -6.28 -4.90
CA VAL A 110 4.77 -7.08 -3.67
C VAL A 110 5.31 -6.29 -2.50
N ALA A 111 5.90 -5.13 -2.77
CA ALA A 111 6.35 -4.19 -1.75
C ALA A 111 6.27 -2.76 -2.26
N THR A 112 5.94 -1.85 -1.35
CA THR A 112 6.00 -0.40 -1.57
C THR A 112 7.01 0.19 -0.61
N PHE A 113 7.90 1.04 -1.11
CA PHE A 113 8.87 1.80 -0.34
C PHE A 113 8.53 3.28 -0.46
N GLY A 114 8.36 3.97 0.65
CA GLY A 114 8.20 5.40 0.73
C GLY A 114 9.39 6.01 1.48
N PHE A 115 9.92 7.10 0.97
CA PHE A 115 11.07 7.79 1.54
C PHE A 115 10.79 9.27 1.72
N GLU A 116 11.44 9.85 2.74
CA GLU A 116 11.51 11.28 3.00
C GLU A 116 12.93 11.80 2.75
N ASP A 117 13.04 12.98 2.18
CA ASP A 117 14.32 13.62 1.86
C ASP A 117 14.92 14.41 3.03
N ILE A 118 14.81 13.95 4.25
CA ILE A 118 15.14 14.65 5.49
C ILE A 118 16.51 15.30 5.46
N ILE A 119 16.60 16.54 4.98
CA ILE A 119 17.77 17.40 5.10
C ILE A 119 17.46 18.53 6.08
N GLY A 120 18.12 18.52 7.24
CA GLY A 120 18.06 19.64 8.17
C GLY A 120 16.92 19.62 9.20
N GLY A 121 16.18 18.54 9.32
CA GLY A 121 15.34 18.28 10.48
C GLY A 121 13.89 18.81 10.41
N THR A 122 13.42 19.22 9.25
CA THR A 122 11.98 19.47 9.01
C THR A 122 11.50 18.56 7.90
N THR A 123 10.50 17.76 8.22
CA THR A 123 9.79 16.92 7.27
C THR A 123 8.31 17.06 7.50
N ASP A 124 7.50 16.85 6.49
CA ASP A 124 6.04 16.82 6.58
C ASP A 124 5.49 15.41 6.84
N TYR A 125 6.39 14.40 6.85
CA TYR A 125 6.08 12.99 7.15
C TYR A 125 5.02 12.37 6.24
N ASP A 126 4.95 12.77 4.98
CA ASP A 126 4.00 12.22 4.03
C ASP A 126 4.55 11.05 3.18
N PHE A 127 5.85 10.76 3.30
CA PHE A 127 6.57 9.62 2.68
C PHE A 127 6.37 9.53 1.16
N ASN A 128 6.26 10.66 0.49
CA ASN A 128 6.04 10.75 -0.95
C ASN A 128 7.22 11.33 -1.73
N ASP A 129 8.32 11.70 -1.07
CA ASP A 129 9.51 12.26 -1.71
C ASP A 129 10.11 11.30 -2.74
N VAL A 130 10.09 10.00 -2.44
CA VAL A 130 10.25 8.92 -3.42
C VAL A 130 9.33 7.77 -3.03
N VAL A 131 8.49 7.35 -3.96
CA VAL A 131 7.69 6.14 -3.79
C VAL A 131 8.03 5.14 -4.89
N LEU A 132 8.31 3.91 -4.46
CA LEU A 132 8.69 2.81 -5.34
C LEU A 132 7.77 1.62 -5.12
N HIS A 133 7.35 1.00 -6.20
CA HIS A 133 6.74 -0.33 -6.19
C HIS A 133 7.75 -1.37 -6.70
N VAL A 134 7.80 -2.51 -6.02
CA VAL A 134 8.66 -3.65 -6.37
C VAL A 134 7.78 -4.85 -6.66
N THR A 135 7.97 -5.49 -7.81
CA THR A 135 7.18 -6.65 -8.23
C THR A 135 7.79 -7.96 -7.76
N ASN A 136 7.07 -9.05 -7.98
CA ASN A 136 7.63 -10.41 -7.91
C ASN A 136 8.79 -10.61 -8.90
N VAL A 137 9.56 -11.68 -8.68
CA VAL A 137 10.57 -12.11 -9.64
C VAL A 137 9.89 -12.81 -10.81
N ILE A 138 10.18 -12.36 -12.01
CA ILE A 138 9.72 -12.95 -13.27
C ILE A 138 10.91 -13.06 -14.21
N ASP A 139 11.13 -14.21 -14.76
CA ASP A 139 12.26 -14.46 -15.68
C ASP A 139 13.61 -13.98 -15.10
N ASN A 140 13.86 -14.29 -13.84
CA ASN A 140 15.05 -13.85 -13.09
C ASN A 140 15.23 -12.33 -13.05
N LYS A 141 14.14 -11.57 -12.99
CA LYS A 141 14.15 -10.11 -12.89
C LYS A 141 13.08 -9.62 -11.93
N ILE A 142 13.38 -8.50 -11.30
CA ILE A 142 12.44 -7.72 -10.50
C ILE A 142 12.19 -6.40 -11.22
N LYS A 143 10.93 -6.00 -11.39
CA LYS A 143 10.60 -4.66 -11.88
C LYS A 143 10.47 -3.71 -10.69
N VAL A 144 11.16 -2.59 -10.75
CA VAL A 144 10.99 -1.47 -9.82
C VAL A 144 10.39 -0.30 -10.57
N ILE A 145 9.30 0.23 -10.03
CA ILE A 145 8.51 1.29 -10.64
C ILE A 145 8.61 2.51 -9.74
N LEU A 146 8.97 3.64 -10.31
CA LEU A 146 8.98 4.92 -9.63
C LEU A 146 7.59 5.56 -9.73
N VAL A 147 6.89 5.66 -8.60
CA VAL A 147 5.50 6.11 -8.53
C VAL A 147 5.39 7.59 -8.19
N ALA A 148 6.29 8.10 -7.35
CA ALA A 148 6.34 9.51 -7.00
C ALA A 148 7.78 10.04 -6.86
N ALA A 149 7.94 11.33 -7.12
CA ALA A 149 9.10 12.15 -6.84
C ALA A 149 8.59 13.47 -6.24
N GLY A 150 8.24 13.46 -4.95
CA GLY A 150 7.58 14.56 -4.24
C GLY A 150 8.53 15.62 -3.71
N ALA A 151 9.82 15.28 -3.57
CA ALA A 151 10.83 16.20 -3.09
C ALA A 151 11.13 17.36 -4.04
N THR A 152 11.80 18.37 -3.52
CA THR A 152 12.42 19.46 -4.31
C THR A 152 13.95 19.38 -4.31
N ASN A 153 14.50 18.32 -3.79
CA ASN A 153 15.93 17.99 -3.82
C ASN A 153 16.24 16.96 -4.92
N ALA A 154 17.46 16.95 -5.41
CA ALA A 154 17.89 15.92 -6.36
C ALA A 154 18.05 14.57 -5.64
N ILE A 155 17.36 13.54 -6.13
CA ILE A 155 17.36 12.23 -5.52
C ILE A 155 17.75 11.16 -6.52
N THR A 156 18.63 10.26 -6.08
CA THR A 156 18.96 9.02 -6.77
C THR A 156 18.62 7.83 -5.88
N VAL A 157 18.25 6.71 -6.49
CA VAL A 157 17.86 5.50 -5.78
C VAL A 157 18.92 4.42 -5.99
N GLN A 158 19.25 3.71 -4.92
CA GLN A 158 20.19 2.60 -4.95
C GLN A 158 19.54 1.34 -4.38
N TYR A 159 19.90 0.20 -4.92
CA TYR A 159 19.47 -1.11 -4.43
C TYR A 159 20.66 -2.01 -4.07
N SER A 160 20.40 -2.97 -3.21
CA SER A 160 21.26 -4.08 -2.88
C SER A 160 20.50 -5.39 -2.96
N LEU A 161 21.11 -6.46 -3.42
CA LEU A 161 20.57 -7.81 -3.45
C LEU A 161 21.24 -8.75 -2.41
N ASP A 162 22.16 -8.22 -1.64
CA ASP A 162 23.01 -8.95 -0.69
C ASP A 162 22.91 -8.39 0.73
N ASN A 163 21.69 -7.99 1.11
CA ASN A 163 21.37 -7.46 2.43
C ASN A 163 22.16 -6.20 2.82
N GLY A 164 22.53 -5.39 1.82
CA GLY A 164 23.23 -4.12 2.01
C GLY A 164 24.76 -4.18 1.95
N ALA A 165 25.34 -5.33 1.57
CA ALA A 165 26.80 -5.45 1.44
C ALA A 165 27.36 -4.65 0.24
N GLY A 166 26.54 -4.48 -0.83
CA GLY A 166 26.87 -3.65 -1.97
C GLY A 166 25.63 -2.92 -2.51
N TYR A 167 25.80 -1.71 -3.04
CA TYR A 167 24.71 -0.93 -3.63
C TYR A 167 25.02 -0.55 -5.06
N THR A 168 23.99 -0.58 -5.89
CA THR A 168 24.00 -0.21 -7.30
C THR A 168 22.92 0.81 -7.58
N ASP A 169 23.19 1.81 -8.41
CA ASP A 169 22.20 2.82 -8.78
C ASP A 169 21.08 2.22 -9.64
N LEU A 170 19.83 2.62 -9.36
CA LEU A 170 18.69 2.37 -10.24
C LEU A 170 18.63 3.42 -11.33
N LEU A 171 18.36 2.97 -12.55
CA LEU A 171 18.17 3.84 -13.71
C LEU A 171 16.73 3.67 -14.20
N PHE A 172 15.86 4.59 -13.84
CA PHE A 172 14.46 4.60 -14.28
C PHE A 172 14.36 5.15 -15.69
N ASN A 173 13.95 4.33 -16.65
CA ASN A 173 13.94 4.70 -18.08
C ASN A 173 15.30 5.24 -18.59
N GLY A 174 16.41 4.85 -17.94
CA GLY A 174 17.76 5.31 -18.29
C GLY A 174 18.24 6.54 -17.51
N GLU A 175 17.37 7.19 -16.74
CA GLU A 175 17.69 8.34 -15.90
C GLU A 175 18.00 7.90 -14.47
N GLN A 176 19.04 8.50 -13.88
CA GLN A 176 19.47 8.20 -12.49
C GLN A 176 18.70 9.04 -11.49
N GLU A 177 18.41 10.29 -11.83
CA GLU A 177 17.70 11.23 -10.97
C GLU A 177 16.18 11.07 -11.16
N VAL A 178 15.43 11.00 -10.03
CA VAL A 178 14.01 10.61 -10.04
C VAL A 178 13.09 11.58 -10.79
N HIS A 179 13.33 12.89 -10.71
CA HIS A 179 12.52 13.87 -11.44
C HIS A 179 12.81 13.83 -12.94
N ALA A 180 14.09 13.64 -13.31
CA ALA A 180 14.48 13.47 -14.70
C ALA A 180 13.82 12.23 -15.33
N ALA A 181 13.65 11.16 -14.56
CA ALA A 181 12.92 9.98 -15.01
C ALA A 181 11.45 10.27 -15.38
N PHE A 182 10.81 11.21 -14.70
CA PHE A 182 9.48 11.73 -15.06
C PHE A 182 9.49 12.81 -16.14
N GLY A 183 10.67 13.24 -16.59
CA GLY A 183 10.81 14.33 -17.57
C GLY A 183 10.49 15.71 -17.02
N VAL A 184 10.64 15.91 -15.70
CA VAL A 184 10.39 17.18 -15.00
C VAL A 184 11.67 17.69 -14.32
N PRO A 185 11.80 19.01 -14.07
CA PRO A 185 12.92 19.54 -13.29
C PRO A 185 12.81 19.18 -11.81
N VAL A 186 13.94 19.12 -11.11
CA VAL A 186 14.04 18.79 -9.66
C VAL A 186 13.12 19.67 -8.78
N THR A 187 12.84 20.90 -9.19
CA THR A 187 11.95 21.81 -8.45
C THR A 187 10.45 21.52 -8.63
N GLN A 188 10.11 20.52 -9.41
CA GLN A 188 8.72 20.17 -9.71
C GLN A 188 8.39 18.81 -9.10
N MET A 189 7.62 18.82 -8.02
CA MET A 189 7.07 17.60 -7.43
C MET A 189 6.23 16.80 -8.42
N LYS A 190 6.35 15.50 -8.39
CA LYS A 190 5.57 14.56 -9.20
C LYS A 190 4.96 13.50 -8.29
N ASN A 191 3.74 13.75 -7.85
CA ASN A 191 2.95 12.82 -7.07
C ASN A 191 1.86 12.19 -7.92
N THR A 192 1.44 10.99 -7.56
CA THR A 192 0.27 10.36 -8.15
C THR A 192 -0.98 10.74 -7.34
N ASP A 193 -2.05 11.07 -8.02
CA ASP A 193 -3.37 11.39 -7.45
C ASP A 193 -4.30 10.16 -7.37
N ARG A 194 -3.79 9.00 -7.73
CA ARG A 194 -4.55 7.74 -7.78
C ARG A 194 -3.68 6.55 -7.40
N PRO A 195 -4.27 5.47 -6.89
CA PRO A 195 -3.56 4.21 -6.67
C PRO A 195 -2.91 3.72 -7.97
N VAL A 196 -1.63 3.38 -7.91
CA VAL A 196 -0.92 2.73 -9.01
C VAL A 196 -1.07 1.24 -8.81
N ILE A 197 -2.06 0.67 -9.50
CA ILE A 197 -2.40 -0.76 -9.40
C ILE A 197 -1.72 -1.52 -10.53
N ASP A 198 -1.64 -0.91 -11.71
CA ASP A 198 -1.07 -1.49 -12.91
C ASP A 198 0.39 -1.06 -13.06
N THR A 199 1.29 -2.03 -13.04
CA THR A 199 2.73 -1.82 -13.24
C THR A 199 3.11 -1.34 -14.64
N ASP A 200 2.18 -1.36 -15.58
CA ASP A 200 2.40 -0.90 -16.97
C ASP A 200 1.86 0.51 -17.25
N ALA A 201 1.34 1.21 -16.25
CA ALA A 201 0.64 2.49 -16.40
C ALA A 201 1.51 3.71 -16.82
N GLY A 202 2.64 3.48 -17.49
CA GLY A 202 3.47 4.56 -18.05
C GLY A 202 4.39 5.24 -17.02
N PHE A 203 4.55 4.68 -15.84
CA PHE A 203 5.50 5.16 -14.84
C PHE A 203 6.94 4.80 -15.21
N PRO A 204 7.92 5.63 -14.85
CA PRO A 204 9.33 5.28 -15.01
C PRO A 204 9.65 3.98 -14.26
N SER A 205 10.36 3.08 -14.90
CA SER A 205 10.68 1.79 -14.31
C SER A 205 12.05 1.28 -14.73
N CYS A 206 12.55 0.30 -13.97
CA CYS A 206 13.77 -0.44 -14.29
C CYS A 206 13.62 -1.92 -13.95
N MET A 207 14.49 -2.74 -14.53
CA MET A 207 14.56 -4.17 -14.28
C MET A 207 15.87 -4.51 -13.56
N ILE A 208 15.78 -5.16 -12.42
CA ILE A 208 16.91 -5.65 -11.66
C ILE A 208 17.07 -7.15 -11.93
N PRO A 209 18.18 -7.61 -12.51
CA PRO A 209 18.44 -9.04 -12.66
C PRO A 209 18.73 -9.66 -11.29
N VAL A 210 18.17 -10.84 -11.04
CA VAL A 210 18.41 -11.65 -9.85
C VAL A 210 18.99 -13.02 -10.20
N SER A 211 19.50 -13.74 -9.20
CA SER A 211 20.18 -15.02 -9.44
C SER A 211 19.24 -16.13 -9.92
N ASP A 212 18.01 -16.13 -9.44
CA ASP A 212 17.00 -17.13 -9.73
C ASP A 212 15.59 -16.60 -9.43
N ASN A 213 14.55 -17.33 -9.83
CA ASN A 213 13.15 -16.97 -9.61
C ASN A 213 12.70 -17.14 -8.15
N ASP A 214 13.45 -17.87 -7.34
CA ASP A 214 13.15 -18.06 -5.91
C ASP A 214 13.75 -16.92 -5.04
N PHE A 215 14.40 -15.93 -5.66
CA PHE A 215 14.96 -14.78 -4.94
C PHE A 215 13.86 -14.00 -4.23
N SER A 216 14.03 -13.81 -2.92
CA SER A 216 13.13 -12.98 -2.10
C SER A 216 13.72 -11.59 -1.89
N PHE A 217 13.14 -10.58 -2.52
CA PHE A 217 13.55 -9.19 -2.30
C PHE A 217 13.27 -8.76 -0.85
N ALA A 218 12.16 -9.21 -0.26
CA ALA A 218 11.82 -8.89 1.12
C ALA A 218 12.88 -9.39 2.12
N ALA A 219 13.48 -10.54 1.85
CA ALA A 219 14.53 -11.11 2.71
C ALA A 219 15.91 -10.49 2.48
N ASN A 220 16.30 -10.32 1.22
CA ASN A 220 17.69 -10.02 0.83
C ASN A 220 17.87 -8.65 0.16
N GLY A 221 16.78 -8.06 -0.35
CA GLY A 221 16.81 -6.75 -0.99
C GLY A 221 16.88 -5.62 0.02
N ARG A 222 17.54 -4.55 -0.37
CA ARG A 222 17.53 -3.26 0.36
C ARG A 222 17.46 -2.15 -0.67
N ILE A 223 16.74 -1.10 -0.33
CA ILE A 223 16.71 0.15 -1.10
C ILE A 223 17.10 1.28 -0.18
N ARG A 224 17.80 2.25 -0.74
CA ARG A 224 18.10 3.52 -0.09
C ARG A 224 18.04 4.64 -1.11
N ILE A 225 17.83 5.85 -0.64
CA ILE A 225 17.94 7.06 -1.47
C ILE A 225 19.17 7.85 -1.09
N HIS A 226 19.74 8.53 -2.08
CA HIS A 226 20.80 9.51 -1.91
C HIS A 226 20.25 10.88 -2.32
N VAL A 227 20.12 11.75 -1.35
CA VAL A 227 19.52 13.09 -1.50
C VAL A 227 20.63 14.11 -1.61
N THR A 228 20.51 15.05 -2.55
CA THR A 228 21.45 16.16 -2.72
C THR A 228 20.68 17.47 -2.81
N ASN A 229 20.94 18.39 -1.89
CA ASN A 229 20.29 19.69 -1.88
C ASN A 229 20.96 20.70 -2.85
N GLU A 230 20.37 21.88 -3.00
CA GLU A 230 20.87 22.96 -3.86
C GLU A 230 22.30 23.42 -3.52
N GLU A 231 22.74 23.25 -2.27
CA GLU A 231 24.11 23.58 -1.84
C GLU A 231 25.12 22.47 -2.16
N GLY A 232 24.67 21.36 -2.74
CA GLY A 232 25.50 20.19 -3.04
C GLY A 232 25.83 19.32 -1.81
N LYS A 233 25.15 19.55 -0.69
CA LYS A 233 25.24 18.66 0.47
C LYS A 233 24.39 17.43 0.21
N SER A 234 24.93 16.27 0.51
CA SER A 234 24.25 15.01 0.27
C SER A 234 24.23 14.12 1.51
N HIS A 235 23.22 13.27 1.62
CA HIS A 235 23.11 12.24 2.65
C HIS A 235 22.34 11.02 2.11
N LEU A 236 22.39 9.93 2.87
CA LEU A 236 21.70 8.67 2.59
C LEU A 236 20.52 8.51 3.56
N VAL A 237 19.39 8.00 3.04
CA VAL A 237 18.20 7.62 3.78
C VAL A 237 17.85 6.18 3.50
#